data_0b007d34279bab2742aa91dd535903e2
#
_entry.id   0b007d34279bab2742aa91dd535903e2
#
_cell.length_a   1.000
_cell.length_b   1.000
_cell.length_c   1.000
_cell.angle_alpha   90.00
_cell.angle_beta   90.00
_cell.angle_gamma   90.00
#
_symmetry.space_group_name_H-M   'P 1'
#
loop_
_entity.id
_entity.type
_entity.pdbx_description
1 polymer ?
#
loop_
_entity_poly.entity_id
_entity_poly.type
_entity_poly.pdbx_seq_one_letter_code
_entity_poly.pdbx_strand_id
1 'polypeptide(L)'
;MAPVSKKKKPPVPAPKKPRLSQAEATARMLNATIQLLLEFAPSDVTVVRICEKAGVHTDYVVRYFGSREELLSQSIEAAFMGVFVQTNSDETTRLNLVLEGNVDVLKLAKARIQTITYLLGCGVSPERFQANQKLVLESVLSQSPNTAVGDRTSKNLILIGTLIVQAMNVLDEVNDISEQQKADILSYIGYLSRSGETVQAALGWDKPAPKKRSKK
;
A
#
# COMPACT_ATOMS: atom_id res chain seq x y z
N MET A 1 -41.00 -26.21 -62.88
CA MET A 1 -40.50 -25.00 -62.19
C MET A 1 -39.88 -25.41 -60.86
N ALA A 2 -38.53 -25.40 -60.75
CA ALA A 2 -37.82 -25.76 -59.55
C ALA A 2 -37.64 -24.49 -58.64
N PRO A 3 -37.77 -24.58 -57.28
CA PRO A 3 -37.65 -23.45 -56.43
C PRO A 3 -36.18 -22.97 -56.25
N VAL A 4 -35.96 -21.68 -56.46
CA VAL A 4 -34.64 -21.03 -56.30
C VAL A 4 -34.25 -20.98 -54.80
N SER A 5 -33.20 -21.70 -54.44
CA SER A 5 -32.62 -21.71 -53.11
C SER A 5 -31.98 -20.35 -52.78
N LYS A 6 -32.52 -19.60 -51.82
CA LYS A 6 -31.96 -18.36 -51.31
C LYS A 6 -30.69 -18.68 -50.48
N LYS A 7 -29.49 -18.37 -50.99
CA LYS A 7 -28.22 -18.44 -50.26
C LYS A 7 -28.29 -17.51 -49.06
N LYS A 8 -28.21 -18.04 -47.83
CA LYS A 8 -28.05 -17.27 -46.59
C LYS A 8 -26.73 -16.47 -46.63
N LYS A 9 -26.82 -15.18 -46.48
CA LYS A 9 -25.65 -14.30 -46.29
C LYS A 9 -24.83 -14.76 -45.06
N PRO A 10 -23.48 -14.83 -45.15
CA PRO A 10 -22.65 -15.20 -43.98
C PRO A 10 -22.84 -14.17 -42.89
N PRO A 11 -22.81 -14.57 -41.60
CA PRO A 11 -22.95 -13.64 -40.47
C PRO A 11 -21.83 -12.61 -40.48
N VAL A 12 -22.20 -11.33 -40.31
CA VAL A 12 -21.26 -10.23 -40.17
C VAL A 12 -20.40 -10.47 -38.91
N PRO A 13 -19.07 -10.50 -39.04
CA PRO A 13 -18.23 -10.70 -37.86
C PRO A 13 -18.46 -9.60 -36.83
N ALA A 14 -18.71 -10.00 -35.57
CA ALA A 14 -18.91 -9.07 -34.47
C ALA A 14 -17.70 -8.10 -34.36
N PRO A 15 -17.90 -6.82 -34.07
CA PRO A 15 -16.81 -5.85 -33.96
C PRO A 15 -15.79 -6.35 -32.92
N LYS A 16 -14.55 -6.50 -33.33
CA LYS A 16 -13.44 -6.87 -32.42
C LYS A 16 -13.34 -5.78 -31.38
N LYS A 17 -13.49 -6.11 -30.09
CA LYS A 17 -13.24 -5.19 -28.99
C LYS A 17 -11.86 -4.56 -29.17
N PRO A 18 -11.72 -3.22 -29.04
CA PRO A 18 -10.43 -2.56 -29.19
C PRO A 18 -9.44 -3.19 -28.22
N ARG A 19 -8.22 -3.44 -28.68
CA ARG A 19 -7.15 -3.97 -27.83
C ARG A 19 -6.80 -2.88 -26.81
N LEU A 20 -6.85 -3.24 -25.52
CA LEU A 20 -6.38 -2.37 -24.45
C LEU A 20 -4.90 -2.01 -24.66
N SER A 21 -4.55 -0.76 -24.43
CA SER A 21 -3.13 -0.36 -24.33
C SER A 21 -2.48 -1.03 -23.12
N GLN A 22 -1.15 -1.15 -23.13
CA GLN A 22 -0.40 -1.66 -21.96
C GLN A 22 -0.70 -0.83 -20.71
N ALA A 23 -0.65 0.51 -20.83
CA ALA A 23 -0.92 1.41 -19.70
C ALA A 23 -2.33 1.20 -19.12
N GLU A 24 -3.34 1.06 -19.97
CA GLU A 24 -4.71 0.83 -19.54
C GLU A 24 -4.88 -0.54 -18.88
N ALA A 25 -4.29 -1.59 -19.44
CA ALA A 25 -4.34 -2.93 -18.86
C ALA A 25 -3.63 -2.97 -17.50
N THR A 26 -2.46 -2.32 -17.39
CA THR A 26 -1.72 -2.20 -16.12
C THR A 26 -2.54 -1.46 -15.07
N ALA A 27 -3.11 -0.31 -15.40
CA ALA A 27 -3.93 0.47 -14.47
C ALA A 27 -5.16 -0.32 -13.99
N ARG A 28 -5.85 -1.04 -14.89
CA ARG A 28 -6.99 -1.90 -14.52
C ARG A 28 -6.58 -3.02 -13.57
N MET A 29 -5.44 -3.67 -13.80
CA MET A 29 -4.94 -4.73 -12.92
C MET A 29 -4.55 -4.20 -11.54
N LEU A 30 -3.83 -3.07 -11.46
CA LEU A 30 -3.50 -2.43 -10.20
C LEU A 30 -4.77 -2.09 -9.40
N ASN A 31 -5.75 -1.45 -10.03
CA ASN A 31 -7.02 -1.10 -9.40
C ASN A 31 -7.80 -2.32 -8.92
N ALA A 32 -7.94 -3.33 -9.76
CA ALA A 32 -8.63 -4.56 -9.38
C ALA A 32 -7.94 -5.26 -8.21
N THR A 33 -6.60 -5.29 -8.20
CA THR A 33 -5.80 -5.87 -7.12
C THR A 33 -6.00 -5.13 -5.81
N ILE A 34 -5.96 -3.80 -5.81
CA ILE A 34 -6.19 -2.99 -4.60
C ILE A 34 -7.58 -3.28 -4.02
N GLN A 35 -8.61 -3.23 -4.86
CA GLN A 35 -9.98 -3.52 -4.41
C GLN A 35 -10.11 -4.92 -3.80
N LEU A 36 -9.46 -5.92 -4.40
CA LEU A 36 -9.45 -7.29 -3.85
C LEU A 36 -8.69 -7.38 -2.53
N LEU A 37 -7.54 -6.69 -2.40
CA LEU A 37 -6.76 -6.66 -1.15
C LEU A 37 -7.47 -5.93 -0.01
N LEU A 38 -8.40 -5.02 -0.31
CA LEU A 38 -9.23 -4.38 0.70
C LEU A 38 -10.38 -5.29 1.20
N GLU A 39 -10.72 -6.34 0.47
CA GLU A 39 -11.85 -7.22 0.77
C GLU A 39 -11.42 -8.63 1.20
N PHE A 40 -10.27 -9.11 0.74
CA PHE A 40 -9.82 -10.49 0.91
C PHE A 40 -8.39 -10.57 1.44
N ALA A 41 -8.06 -11.67 2.10
CA ALA A 41 -6.68 -11.97 2.48
C ALA A 41 -5.78 -12.08 1.24
N PRO A 42 -4.50 -11.65 1.33
CA PRO A 42 -3.60 -11.68 0.17
C PRO A 42 -3.42 -13.07 -0.46
N SER A 43 -3.55 -14.15 0.32
CA SER A 43 -3.56 -15.54 -0.17
C SER A 43 -4.68 -15.82 -1.17
N ASP A 44 -5.84 -15.18 -0.98
CA ASP A 44 -7.06 -15.42 -1.76
C ASP A 44 -7.18 -14.52 -3.00
N VAL A 45 -6.28 -13.54 -3.12
CA VAL A 45 -6.20 -12.63 -4.27
C VAL A 45 -5.39 -13.31 -5.39
N THR A 46 -6.04 -14.22 -6.11
CA THR A 46 -5.40 -15.01 -7.18
C THR A 46 -5.31 -14.23 -8.50
N VAL A 47 -4.38 -14.65 -9.39
CA VAL A 47 -4.26 -14.09 -10.75
C VAL A 47 -5.58 -14.13 -11.50
N VAL A 48 -6.33 -15.22 -11.37
CA VAL A 48 -7.63 -15.38 -12.03
C VAL A 48 -8.62 -14.32 -11.54
N ARG A 49 -8.79 -14.19 -10.24
CA ARG A 49 -9.70 -13.17 -9.65
C ARG A 49 -9.32 -11.73 -10.05
N ILE A 50 -8.01 -11.43 -10.07
CA ILE A 50 -7.53 -10.10 -10.49
C ILE A 50 -7.92 -9.85 -11.95
N CYS A 51 -7.63 -10.81 -12.83
CA CYS A 51 -7.86 -10.66 -14.26
C CYS A 51 -9.35 -10.62 -14.62
N GLU A 52 -10.18 -11.41 -13.96
CA GLU A 52 -11.64 -11.35 -14.09
C GLU A 52 -12.17 -9.96 -13.69
N LYS A 53 -11.76 -9.45 -12.53
CA LYS A 53 -12.17 -8.12 -12.04
C LYS A 53 -11.66 -6.99 -12.94
N ALA A 54 -10.43 -7.12 -13.47
CA ALA A 54 -9.83 -6.15 -14.38
C ALA A 54 -10.35 -6.23 -15.82
N GLY A 55 -11.01 -7.34 -16.20
CA GLY A 55 -11.46 -7.59 -17.57
C GLY A 55 -10.30 -7.76 -18.55
N VAL A 56 -9.21 -8.44 -18.11
CA VAL A 56 -8.00 -8.68 -18.90
C VAL A 56 -7.62 -10.15 -18.91
N HIS A 57 -6.70 -10.54 -19.81
CA HIS A 57 -6.20 -11.92 -19.89
C HIS A 57 -5.11 -12.16 -18.82
N THR A 58 -5.05 -13.40 -18.30
CA THR A 58 -4.08 -13.79 -17.24
C THR A 58 -2.62 -13.65 -17.66
N ASP A 59 -2.30 -13.80 -18.93
CA ASP A 59 -0.94 -13.64 -19.47
C ASP A 59 -0.38 -12.24 -19.26
N TYR A 60 -1.24 -11.23 -19.06
CA TYR A 60 -0.81 -9.87 -18.83
C TYR A 60 -0.13 -9.68 -17.47
N VAL A 61 -0.45 -10.52 -16.48
CA VAL A 61 0.23 -10.47 -15.17
C VAL A 61 1.72 -10.81 -15.34
N VAL A 62 2.01 -11.94 -15.97
CA VAL A 62 3.41 -12.33 -16.21
C VAL A 62 4.11 -11.34 -17.16
N ARG A 63 3.41 -10.85 -18.18
CA ARG A 63 3.97 -9.96 -19.20
C ARG A 63 4.33 -8.58 -18.66
N TYR A 64 3.52 -8.01 -17.75
CA TYR A 64 3.67 -6.62 -17.30
C TYR A 64 4.23 -6.50 -15.89
N PHE A 65 4.08 -7.52 -15.06
CA PHE A 65 4.53 -7.52 -13.68
C PHE A 65 5.57 -8.62 -13.37
N GLY A 66 5.68 -9.63 -14.23
CA GLY A 66 6.57 -10.76 -14.02
C GLY A 66 5.99 -11.83 -13.09
N SER A 67 5.37 -11.46 -11.99
CA SER A 67 4.73 -12.39 -11.06
C SER A 67 3.47 -11.80 -10.41
N ARG A 68 2.69 -12.67 -9.74
CA ARG A 68 1.57 -12.24 -8.90
C ARG A 68 2.05 -11.43 -7.70
N GLU A 69 3.10 -11.86 -7.07
CA GLU A 69 3.69 -11.22 -5.89
C GLU A 69 4.13 -9.79 -6.20
N GLU A 70 4.74 -9.57 -7.37
CA GLU A 70 5.12 -8.24 -7.83
C GLU A 70 3.88 -7.36 -8.10
N LEU A 71 2.83 -7.91 -8.71
CA LEU A 71 1.57 -7.19 -8.90
C LEU A 71 0.92 -6.79 -7.55
N LEU A 72 0.87 -7.72 -6.57
CA LEU A 72 0.36 -7.40 -5.22
C LEU A 72 1.18 -6.30 -4.56
N SER A 73 2.52 -6.42 -4.61
CA SER A 73 3.45 -5.43 -4.05
C SER A 73 3.25 -4.05 -4.67
N GLN A 74 3.29 -3.95 -6.00
CA GLN A 74 3.12 -2.68 -6.70
C GLN A 74 1.77 -2.04 -6.42
N SER A 75 0.70 -2.84 -6.40
CA SER A 75 -0.66 -2.34 -6.19
C SER A 75 -0.82 -1.72 -4.81
N ILE A 76 -0.43 -2.45 -3.76
CA ILE A 76 -0.67 -1.98 -2.39
C ILE A 76 0.25 -0.81 -2.02
N GLU A 77 1.51 -0.83 -2.48
CA GLU A 77 2.43 0.27 -2.25
C GLU A 77 2.00 1.54 -3.00
N ALA A 78 1.55 1.41 -4.25
CA ALA A 78 1.06 2.55 -5.02
C ALA A 78 -0.18 3.20 -4.36
N ALA A 79 -1.14 2.39 -3.89
CA ALA A 79 -2.31 2.89 -3.18
C ALA A 79 -1.92 3.61 -1.88
N PHE A 80 -1.03 3.01 -1.11
CA PHE A 80 -0.56 3.57 0.16
C PHE A 80 0.20 4.89 -0.05
N MET A 81 1.12 4.92 -1.02
CA MET A 81 1.87 6.13 -1.36
C MET A 81 0.95 7.26 -1.86
N GLY A 82 -0.07 6.94 -2.64
CA GLY A 82 -1.06 7.94 -3.11
C GLY A 82 -1.82 8.62 -1.97
N VAL A 83 -2.00 7.96 -0.82
CA VAL A 83 -2.67 8.52 0.36
C VAL A 83 -1.71 9.29 1.26
N PHE A 84 -0.51 8.75 1.50
CA PHE A 84 0.41 9.26 2.53
C PHE A 84 1.49 10.20 2.00
N VAL A 85 1.80 10.14 0.73
CA VAL A 85 2.79 11.01 0.08
C VAL A 85 2.07 11.85 -0.97
N GLN A 86 1.76 13.09 -0.62
CA GLN A 86 1.29 14.08 -1.60
C GLN A 86 2.46 14.41 -2.54
N THR A 87 2.62 13.61 -3.58
CA THR A 87 3.59 13.90 -4.62
C THR A 87 2.94 14.83 -5.65
N ASN A 88 3.49 16.02 -5.83
CA ASN A 88 3.10 16.97 -6.87
C ASN A 88 3.50 16.51 -8.29
N SER A 89 3.53 15.22 -8.56
CA SER A 89 3.90 14.69 -9.87
C SER A 89 2.67 14.21 -10.63
N ASP A 90 2.57 14.63 -11.89
CA ASP A 90 1.45 14.31 -12.82
C ASP A 90 1.19 12.79 -12.99
N GLU A 91 2.16 11.95 -12.66
CA GLU A 91 2.03 10.49 -12.71
C GLU A 91 1.13 9.95 -11.59
N THR A 92 1.06 10.66 -10.47
CA THR A 92 0.21 10.30 -9.33
C THR A 92 -1.27 10.51 -9.63
N THR A 93 -1.60 11.42 -10.52
CA THR A 93 -2.98 11.72 -10.96
C THR A 93 -3.66 10.50 -11.59
N ARG A 94 -2.89 9.56 -12.15
CA ARG A 94 -3.43 8.33 -12.75
C ARG A 94 -3.81 7.26 -11.73
N LEU A 95 -3.22 7.28 -10.56
CA LEU A 95 -3.57 6.40 -9.43
C LEU A 95 -4.69 6.97 -8.56
N ASN A 96 -4.98 8.26 -8.65
CA ASN A 96 -6.12 8.90 -8.00
C ASN A 96 -7.48 8.31 -8.43
N LEU A 97 -7.54 7.62 -9.55
CA LEU A 97 -8.73 6.89 -10.02
C LEU A 97 -9.21 5.79 -9.05
N VAL A 98 -8.33 5.33 -8.15
CA VAL A 98 -8.67 4.27 -7.18
C VAL A 98 -9.31 4.85 -5.92
N LEU A 99 -9.02 6.11 -5.61
CA LEU A 99 -9.37 6.75 -4.35
C LEU A 99 -10.54 7.75 -4.48
N GLU A 100 -11.26 7.74 -5.59
CA GLU A 100 -12.43 8.61 -5.83
C GLU A 100 -13.62 8.37 -4.86
N GLY A 101 -13.43 7.67 -3.79
CA GLY A 101 -14.40 7.55 -2.72
C GLY A 101 -13.70 7.09 -1.46
N ASN A 102 -13.71 7.93 -0.44
CA ASN A 102 -13.46 7.64 0.97
C ASN A 102 -12.81 6.27 1.27
N VAL A 103 -11.58 6.05 0.77
CA VAL A 103 -10.83 4.87 1.18
C VAL A 103 -10.56 5.05 2.67
N ASP A 104 -11.12 4.15 3.47
CA ASP A 104 -10.80 4.04 4.87
C ASP A 104 -9.29 3.81 5.00
N VAL A 105 -8.58 4.85 5.46
CA VAL A 105 -7.13 4.85 5.60
C VAL A 105 -6.66 3.72 6.51
N LEU A 106 -7.44 3.38 7.54
CA LEU A 106 -7.13 2.28 8.44
C LEU A 106 -7.28 0.93 7.72
N LYS A 107 -8.31 0.78 6.90
CA LYS A 107 -8.51 -0.43 6.09
C LYS A 107 -7.38 -0.61 5.08
N LEU A 108 -6.93 0.48 4.43
CA LEU A 108 -5.78 0.44 3.52
C LEU A 108 -4.48 0.09 4.26
N ALA A 109 -4.26 0.68 5.44
CA ALA A 109 -3.09 0.37 6.26
C ALA A 109 -3.08 -1.10 6.70
N LYS A 110 -4.23 -1.64 7.12
CA LYS A 110 -4.41 -3.08 7.45
C LYS A 110 -4.08 -3.95 6.24
N ALA A 111 -4.68 -3.68 5.09
CA ALA A 111 -4.44 -4.43 3.85
C ALA A 111 -2.96 -4.39 3.44
N ARG A 112 -2.30 -3.22 3.57
CA ARG A 112 -0.86 -3.08 3.28
C ARG A 112 -0.03 -3.97 4.19
N ILE A 113 -0.24 -3.93 5.49
CA ILE A 113 0.54 -4.71 6.45
C ILE A 113 0.35 -6.20 6.21
N GLN A 114 -0.89 -6.65 6.04
CA GLN A 114 -1.21 -8.05 5.73
C GLN A 114 -0.53 -8.50 4.42
N THR A 115 -0.56 -7.65 3.39
CA THR A 115 0.07 -7.96 2.10
C THR A 115 1.60 -8.05 2.24
N ILE A 116 2.24 -7.09 2.92
CA ILE A 116 3.69 -7.13 3.15
C ILE A 116 4.08 -8.39 3.95
N THR A 117 3.37 -8.68 5.03
CA THR A 117 3.64 -9.87 5.86
C THR A 117 3.52 -11.16 5.04
N TYR A 118 2.47 -11.26 4.21
CA TYR A 118 2.27 -12.37 3.30
C TYR A 118 3.42 -12.50 2.29
N LEU A 119 3.81 -11.40 1.65
CA LEU A 119 4.87 -11.39 0.62
C LEU A 119 6.25 -11.72 1.21
N LEU A 120 6.56 -11.25 2.42
CA LEU A 120 7.77 -11.65 3.15
C LEU A 120 7.78 -13.17 3.42
N GLY A 121 6.62 -13.74 3.81
CA GLY A 121 6.44 -15.19 3.95
C GLY A 121 6.60 -15.96 2.65
N CYS A 122 6.31 -15.34 1.49
CA CYS A 122 6.57 -15.89 0.16
C CYS A 122 8.03 -15.71 -0.31
N GLY A 123 8.91 -15.11 0.49
CA GLY A 123 10.32 -14.91 0.16
C GLY A 123 10.62 -13.61 -0.61
N VAL A 124 9.67 -12.67 -0.70
CA VAL A 124 9.95 -11.34 -1.24
C VAL A 124 10.89 -10.59 -0.28
N SER A 125 11.95 -9.99 -0.84
CA SER A 125 12.97 -9.32 -0.05
C SER A 125 12.42 -8.07 0.68
N PRO A 126 12.78 -7.84 1.97
CA PRO A 126 12.37 -6.65 2.73
C PRO A 126 12.81 -5.33 2.08
N GLU A 127 13.93 -5.31 1.36
CA GLU A 127 14.45 -4.14 0.67
C GLU A 127 13.45 -3.55 -0.32
N ARG A 128 12.57 -4.39 -0.85
CA ARG A 128 11.50 -4.01 -1.77
C ARG A 128 10.58 -2.93 -1.19
N PHE A 129 10.40 -2.92 0.13
CA PHE A 129 9.48 -2.01 0.84
C PHE A 129 10.19 -0.85 1.53
N GLN A 130 11.50 -0.92 1.70
CA GLN A 130 12.28 0.06 2.49
C GLN A 130 12.26 1.47 1.90
N ALA A 131 12.35 1.59 0.58
CA ALA A 131 12.35 2.90 -0.10
C ALA A 131 11.05 3.67 0.17
N ASN A 132 9.90 3.02 0.04
CA ASN A 132 8.60 3.63 0.29
C ASN A 132 8.40 3.93 1.79
N GLN A 133 8.85 3.05 2.67
CA GLN A 133 8.80 3.30 4.12
C GLN A 133 9.62 4.54 4.51
N LYS A 134 10.77 4.75 3.90
CA LYS A 134 11.59 5.95 4.11
C LYS A 134 10.87 7.22 3.65
N LEU A 135 10.25 7.20 2.47
CA LEU A 135 9.47 8.33 1.95
C LEU A 135 8.28 8.68 2.86
N VAL A 136 7.57 7.68 3.37
CA VAL A 136 6.46 7.88 4.32
C VAL A 136 6.98 8.52 5.61
N LEU A 137 8.09 8.03 6.15
CA LEU A 137 8.71 8.59 7.36
C LEU A 137 9.11 10.06 7.13
N GLU A 138 9.75 10.36 6.02
CA GLU A 138 10.15 11.73 5.65
C GLU A 138 8.93 12.65 5.48
N SER A 139 7.86 12.16 4.85
CA SER A 139 6.61 12.91 4.68
C SER A 139 5.96 13.24 6.03
N VAL A 140 5.87 12.28 6.95
CA VAL A 140 5.32 12.50 8.30
C VAL A 140 6.19 13.48 9.09
N LEU A 141 7.51 13.35 9.02
CA LEU A 141 8.44 14.28 9.67
C LEU A 141 8.28 15.71 9.15
N SER A 142 8.12 15.88 7.84
CA SER A 142 7.97 17.22 7.24
C SER A 142 6.67 17.93 7.64
N GLN A 143 5.64 17.16 8.01
CA GLN A 143 4.35 17.68 8.47
C GLN A 143 4.31 17.89 9.98
N SER A 144 5.34 17.49 10.73
CA SER A 144 5.39 17.66 12.17
C SER A 144 5.73 19.12 12.54
N PRO A 145 4.84 19.83 13.20
CA PRO A 145 5.07 21.25 13.54
C PRO A 145 6.06 21.46 14.69
N ASN A 146 6.53 20.39 15.32
CA ASN A 146 7.30 20.50 16.55
C ASN A 146 8.81 20.59 16.27
N THR A 147 9.29 21.82 16.10
CA THR A 147 10.71 22.15 15.91
C THR A 147 11.56 22.04 17.20
N ALA A 148 10.93 21.92 18.37
CA ALA A 148 11.62 21.79 19.66
C ALA A 148 12.10 20.36 19.93
N VAL A 149 11.50 19.39 19.23
CA VAL A 149 11.88 17.97 19.35
C VAL A 149 12.96 17.64 18.33
N GLY A 150 14.10 17.13 18.80
CA GLY A 150 15.20 16.74 17.91
C GLY A 150 14.85 15.59 16.99
N ASP A 151 15.53 15.50 15.86
CA ASP A 151 15.38 14.48 14.81
C ASP A 151 15.33 13.05 15.34
N ARG A 152 16.20 12.73 16.31
CA ARG A 152 16.26 11.38 16.90
C ARG A 152 14.97 11.01 17.60
N THR A 153 14.44 11.92 18.42
CA THR A 153 13.20 11.71 19.17
C THR A 153 12.02 11.60 18.22
N SER A 154 11.90 12.50 17.26
CA SER A 154 10.82 12.51 16.27
C SER A 154 10.81 11.20 15.45
N LYS A 155 11.94 10.77 14.92
CA LYS A 155 12.07 9.53 14.15
C LYS A 155 11.68 8.30 14.97
N ASN A 156 12.12 8.23 16.22
CA ASN A 156 11.81 7.10 17.10
C ASN A 156 10.33 7.08 17.51
N LEU A 157 9.72 8.23 17.80
CA LEU A 157 8.29 8.29 18.11
C LEU A 157 7.42 7.86 16.92
N ILE A 158 7.76 8.31 15.71
CA ILE A 158 7.06 7.89 14.50
C ILE A 158 7.25 6.40 14.26
N LEU A 159 8.46 5.88 14.42
CA LEU A 159 8.74 4.45 14.25
C LEU A 159 7.96 3.61 15.26
N ILE A 160 7.95 3.99 16.54
CA ILE A 160 7.19 3.30 17.60
C ILE A 160 5.71 3.32 17.25
N GLY A 161 5.14 4.48 16.92
CA GLY A 161 3.74 4.59 16.53
C GLY A 161 3.40 3.71 15.32
N THR A 162 4.26 3.72 14.30
CA THR A 162 4.10 2.88 13.11
C THR A 162 4.12 1.39 13.47
N LEU A 163 5.09 0.94 14.28
CA LEU A 163 5.19 -0.47 14.68
C LEU A 163 4.01 -0.92 15.53
N ILE A 164 3.51 -0.08 16.44
CA ILE A 164 2.33 -0.39 17.25
C ILE A 164 1.09 -0.52 16.35
N VAL A 165 0.86 0.44 15.45
CA VAL A 165 -0.27 0.37 14.51
C VAL A 165 -0.16 -0.88 13.62
N GLN A 166 1.03 -1.22 13.15
CA GLN A 166 1.26 -2.43 12.38
C GLN A 166 0.94 -3.69 13.19
N ALA A 167 1.45 -3.78 14.41
CA ALA A 167 1.18 -4.92 15.28
C ALA A 167 -0.31 -5.09 15.59
N MET A 168 -1.00 -3.99 15.90
CA MET A 168 -2.45 -4.01 16.14
C MET A 168 -3.24 -4.54 14.94
N ASN A 169 -2.85 -4.17 13.71
CA ASN A 169 -3.56 -4.59 12.49
C ASN A 169 -3.30 -6.05 12.09
N VAL A 170 -2.25 -6.67 12.60
CA VAL A 170 -1.91 -8.07 12.30
C VAL A 170 -2.29 -9.01 13.45
N LEU A 171 -2.19 -8.53 14.67
CA LEU A 171 -2.30 -9.34 15.88
C LEU A 171 -3.53 -9.01 16.74
N ASP A 172 -4.44 -8.17 16.25
CA ASP A 172 -5.65 -7.78 17.00
C ASP A 172 -6.52 -8.98 17.38
N GLU A 173 -6.75 -9.89 16.44
CA GLU A 173 -7.53 -11.12 16.67
C GLU A 173 -6.79 -12.10 17.59
N VAL A 174 -5.46 -12.21 17.47
CA VAL A 174 -4.64 -13.10 18.30
C VAL A 174 -4.63 -12.65 19.77
N ASN A 175 -4.65 -11.34 20.00
CA ASN A 175 -4.58 -10.75 21.33
C ASN A 175 -5.96 -10.33 21.87
N ASP A 176 -7.04 -10.62 21.14
CA ASP A 176 -8.42 -10.25 21.50
C ASP A 176 -8.55 -8.75 21.84
N ILE A 177 -7.94 -7.90 20.99
CA ILE A 177 -7.91 -6.44 21.21
C ILE A 177 -9.24 -5.85 20.77
N SER A 178 -10.00 -5.34 21.72
CA SER A 178 -11.27 -4.64 21.44
C SER A 178 -11.03 -3.28 20.73
N GLU A 179 -12.06 -2.77 20.06
CA GLU A 179 -12.02 -1.44 19.43
C GLU A 179 -11.74 -0.32 20.43
N GLN A 180 -12.23 -0.46 21.68
CA GLN A 180 -11.93 0.50 22.74
C GLN A 180 -10.43 0.48 23.09
N GLN A 181 -9.83 -0.69 23.23
CA GLN A 181 -8.39 -0.82 23.49
C GLN A 181 -7.55 -0.29 22.35
N LYS A 182 -7.96 -0.47 21.09
CA LYS A 182 -7.30 0.15 19.93
C LYS A 182 -7.33 1.68 20.02
N ALA A 183 -8.48 2.27 20.36
CA ALA A 183 -8.64 3.70 20.56
C ALA A 183 -7.76 4.24 21.70
N ASP A 184 -7.70 3.49 22.80
CA ASP A 184 -6.85 3.86 23.96
C ASP A 184 -5.36 3.82 23.58
N ILE A 185 -4.90 2.78 22.88
CA ILE A 185 -3.51 2.67 22.40
C ILE A 185 -3.15 3.83 21.46
N LEU A 186 -4.03 4.17 20.51
CA LEU A 186 -3.83 5.31 19.62
C LEU A 186 -3.77 6.64 20.41
N SER A 187 -4.56 6.77 21.47
CA SER A 187 -4.53 7.92 22.37
C SER A 187 -3.19 8.02 23.13
N TYR A 188 -2.64 6.90 23.59
CA TYR A 188 -1.29 6.84 24.19
C TYR A 188 -0.21 7.28 23.20
N ILE A 189 -0.25 6.78 21.96
CA ILE A 189 0.69 7.18 20.91
C ILE A 189 0.59 8.70 20.68
N GLY A 190 -0.62 9.24 20.58
CA GLY A 190 -0.86 10.67 20.45
C GLY A 190 -0.33 11.48 21.62
N TYR A 191 -0.47 10.98 22.85
CA TYR A 191 0.10 11.60 24.04
C TYR A 191 1.64 11.61 24.01
N LEU A 192 2.27 10.47 23.70
CA LEU A 192 3.72 10.35 23.58
C LEU A 192 4.28 11.30 22.52
N SER A 193 3.60 11.45 21.40
CA SER A 193 4.00 12.37 20.33
C SER A 193 3.97 13.83 20.78
N ARG A 194 2.96 14.23 21.56
CA ARG A 194 2.87 15.59 22.15
C ARG A 194 3.86 15.83 23.29
N SER A 195 4.29 14.77 23.97
CA SER A 195 5.24 14.80 25.09
C SER A 195 6.70 14.62 24.65
N GLY A 196 7.00 14.79 23.37
CA GLY A 196 8.31 14.51 22.78
C GLY A 196 9.47 15.20 23.47
N GLU A 197 9.32 16.46 23.91
CA GLU A 197 10.35 17.20 24.66
C GLU A 197 10.63 16.54 26.02
N THR A 198 9.60 16.16 26.75
CA THR A 198 9.73 15.47 28.03
C THR A 198 10.41 14.12 27.88
N VAL A 199 10.02 13.36 26.87
CA VAL A 199 10.65 12.07 26.54
C VAL A 199 12.12 12.26 26.16
N GLN A 200 12.43 13.27 25.34
CA GLN A 200 13.79 13.61 24.94
C GLN A 200 14.67 13.93 26.15
N ALA A 201 14.19 14.80 27.05
CA ALA A 201 14.90 15.15 28.25
C ALA A 201 15.11 13.97 29.22
N ALA A 202 14.05 13.17 29.43
CA ALA A 202 14.09 12.01 30.32
C ALA A 202 15.08 10.93 29.82
N LEU A 203 15.21 10.75 28.50
CA LEU A 203 16.12 9.79 27.90
C LEU A 203 17.52 10.36 27.60
N GLY A 204 17.75 11.64 27.86
CA GLY A 204 19.03 12.30 27.57
C GLY A 204 19.40 12.36 26.09
N TRP A 205 18.38 12.36 25.20
CA TRP A 205 18.58 12.36 23.73
C TRP A 205 18.88 13.75 23.16
N ASP A 206 18.71 14.80 23.93
CA ASP A 206 19.09 16.16 23.64
C ASP A 206 20.60 16.42 23.72
N LYS A 207 21.34 15.50 24.35
CA LYS A 207 22.78 15.60 24.43
C LYS A 207 23.42 15.13 23.12
N PRO A 208 24.37 15.91 22.54
CA PRO A 208 25.07 15.49 21.34
C PRO A 208 25.74 14.12 21.57
N ALA A 209 25.60 13.24 20.61
CA ALA A 209 26.21 11.91 20.67
C ALA A 209 27.71 12.05 20.92
N PRO A 210 28.30 11.28 21.85
CA PRO A 210 29.73 11.37 22.13
C PRO A 210 30.50 11.12 20.83
N LYS A 211 31.37 12.08 20.46
CA LYS A 211 32.23 11.96 19.27
C LYS A 211 32.99 10.63 19.37
N LYS A 212 32.76 9.74 18.42
CA LYS A 212 33.56 8.51 18.31
C LYS A 212 35.03 8.94 18.30
N ARG A 213 35.78 8.57 19.35
CA ARG A 213 37.24 8.75 19.36
C ARG A 213 37.80 8.03 18.14
N SER A 214 38.34 8.78 17.19
CA SER A 214 39.13 8.19 16.11
C SER A 214 40.30 7.44 16.77
N LYS A 215 40.29 6.13 16.69
CA LYS A 215 41.48 5.34 17.00
C LYS A 215 42.54 5.78 15.98
N LYS A 216 43.58 6.46 16.49
CA LYS A 216 44.82 6.66 15.76
C LYS A 216 45.55 5.33 15.65
#